data_4835b62a0b3787b939001a9a73838d9e
#
_entry.id   4835b62a0b3787b939001a9a73838d9e
#
_cell.length_a   1.000
_cell.length_b   1.000
_cell.length_c   1.000
_cell.angle_alpha   90.00
_cell.angle_beta   90.00
_cell.angle_gamma   90.00
#
_symmetry.space_group_name_H-M   'P 1'
#
loop_
_entity.id
_entity.type
_entity.pdbx_description
1 polymer ?
#
loop_
_entity_poly.entity_id
_entity_poly.type
_entity_poly.pdbx_seq_one_letter_code
_entity_poly.pdbx_strand_id
1 'polypeptide(L)' 'DVYKRQVRVTDKKAAQNDPAVQAAVKAVAEALGDTGRILVRESGTEPLVRVMVEAPDHDTCQKYVSQVVEVIKDKGYAV' A
#
# COMPACT_ATOMS: atom_id res chain seq x y z
N ASP A 1 4.78 -12.21 9.77
CA ASP A 1 3.42 -12.23 9.22
C ASP A 1 3.33 -11.36 7.96
N VAL A 2 2.36 -11.65 7.14
CA VAL A 2 2.09 -10.93 5.89
C VAL A 2 0.62 -10.56 5.84
N TYR A 3 0.32 -9.32 5.47
CA TYR A 3 -1.04 -8.87 5.27
C TYR A 3 -1.14 -8.16 3.92
N LYS A 4 -2.17 -8.48 3.16
CA LYS A 4 -2.38 -7.95 1.80
C LYS A 4 -3.77 -7.39 1.67
N ARG A 5 -3.90 -6.29 0.91
CA ARG A 5 -5.20 -5.77 0.50
C ARG A 5 -5.15 -5.35 -0.95
N GLN A 6 -6.27 -5.54 -1.64
CA GLN A 6 -6.48 -5.02 -2.98
C GLN A 6 -7.39 -3.80 -2.90
N VAL A 7 -7.04 -2.76 -3.65
CA VAL A 7 -7.86 -1.55 -3.74
C VAL A 7 -8.22 -1.32 -5.19
N ARG A 8 -9.51 -1.37 -5.51
CA ARG A 8 -9.97 -1.04 -6.86
C ARG A 8 -9.86 0.46 -7.06
N VAL A 9 -9.30 0.85 -8.20
CA VAL A 9 -8.98 2.25 -8.49
C VAL A 9 -9.40 2.61 -9.91
N THR A 10 -9.53 3.91 -10.14
CA THR A 10 -9.88 4.42 -11.47
C THR A 10 -8.68 4.38 -12.41
N ASP A 11 -7.47 4.62 -11.88
CA ASP A 11 -6.23 4.65 -12.68
C ASP A 11 -5.12 4.03 -11.82
N LYS A 12 -4.86 2.75 -12.05
CA LYS A 12 -3.92 2.00 -11.23
C LYS A 12 -2.48 2.51 -11.37
N LYS A 13 -2.10 2.94 -12.55
CA LYS A 13 -0.75 3.44 -12.78
C LYS A 13 -0.55 4.78 -12.05
N ALA A 14 -1.52 5.68 -12.14
CA ALA A 14 -1.46 6.94 -11.42
C ALA A 14 -1.48 6.73 -9.92
N ALA A 15 -2.30 5.81 -9.41
CA ALA A 15 -2.37 5.51 -7.99
C ALA A 15 -1.03 4.99 -7.47
N GLN A 16 -0.43 4.04 -8.17
CA GLN A 16 0.86 3.48 -7.76
C GLN A 16 1.96 4.53 -7.74
N ASN A 17 1.94 5.45 -8.69
CA ASN A 17 3.02 6.44 -8.87
C ASN A 17 2.73 7.79 -8.22
N ASP A 18 1.59 7.95 -7.56
CA ASP A 18 1.23 9.22 -6.92
C ASP A 18 2.27 9.58 -5.84
N PRO A 19 2.77 10.84 -5.82
CA PRO A 19 3.78 11.23 -4.83
C PRO A 19 3.35 11.04 -3.39
N ALA A 20 2.07 11.26 -3.05
CA ALA A 20 1.59 11.06 -1.69
C ALA A 20 1.56 9.58 -1.33
N VAL A 21 1.17 8.71 -2.27
CA VAL A 21 1.20 7.26 -2.07
C VAL A 21 2.65 6.79 -1.88
N GLN A 22 3.56 7.27 -2.73
CA GLN A 22 4.97 6.90 -2.62
C GLN A 22 5.58 7.39 -1.30
N ALA A 23 5.21 8.58 -0.83
CA ALA A 23 5.66 9.09 0.45
C ALA A 23 5.17 8.23 1.61
N ALA A 24 3.92 7.77 1.55
CA ALA A 24 3.37 6.87 2.56
C ALA A 24 4.11 5.53 2.57
N VAL A 25 4.40 4.98 1.39
CA VAL A 25 5.16 3.73 1.27
C VAL A 25 6.56 3.89 1.86
N LYS A 26 7.23 5.01 1.55
CA LYS A 26 8.56 5.28 2.07
C LYS A 26 8.56 5.40 3.60
N ALA A 27 7.56 6.09 4.15
CA ALA A 27 7.44 6.24 5.60
C ALA A 27 7.26 4.89 6.28
N VAL A 28 6.44 4.00 5.71
CA VAL A 28 6.25 2.64 6.24
C VAL A 28 7.55 1.85 6.13
N ALA A 29 8.23 1.92 5.00
CA ALA A 29 9.49 1.21 4.80
C ALA A 29 10.53 1.64 5.83
N GLU A 30 10.62 2.93 6.11
CA GLU A 30 11.54 3.45 7.12
C GLU A 30 11.16 3.00 8.54
N ALA A 31 9.86 2.99 8.84
CA ALA A 31 9.38 2.54 10.14
C ALA A 31 9.65 1.05 10.37
N LEU A 32 9.53 0.23 9.33
CA LEU A 32 9.82 -1.20 9.42
C LEU A 32 11.31 -1.49 9.50
N GLY A 33 12.13 -0.71 8.81
CA GLY A 33 13.58 -0.92 8.75
C GLY A 33 13.91 -2.34 8.33
N ASP A 34 14.77 -3.02 9.08
CA ASP A 34 15.19 -4.38 8.80
C ASP A 34 14.17 -5.43 9.26
N THR A 35 13.11 -5.01 9.97
CA THR A 35 12.15 -5.96 10.56
C THR A 35 11.07 -6.39 9.58
N GLY A 36 10.92 -5.70 8.45
CA GLY A 36 9.88 -6.04 7.50
C GLY A 36 10.00 -5.25 6.21
N ARG A 37 8.96 -5.33 5.38
CA ARG A 37 8.95 -4.65 4.09
C ARG A 37 7.53 -4.38 3.63
N ILE A 38 7.43 -3.43 2.69
CA ILE A 38 6.17 -3.06 2.06
C ILE A 38 6.32 -3.11 0.54
N LEU A 39 5.29 -3.60 -0.13
CA LEU A 39 5.20 -3.59 -1.60
C LEU A 39 3.85 -3.02 -2.01
N VAL A 40 3.87 -2.13 -3.00
CA VAL A 40 2.65 -1.59 -3.62
C VAL A 40 2.80 -1.80 -5.11
N ARG A 41 1.88 -2.57 -5.70
CA ARG A 41 1.97 -2.97 -7.09
C ARG A 41 0.62 -2.87 -7.78
N GLU A 42 0.59 -2.33 -8.99
CA GLU A 42 -0.61 -2.39 -9.83
C GLU A 42 -0.79 -3.82 -10.33
N SER A 43 -2.05 -4.24 -10.49
CA SER A 43 -2.38 -5.52 -11.12
C SER A 43 -2.06 -5.46 -12.61
N GLY A 44 -1.64 -6.59 -13.18
CA GLY A 44 -1.39 -6.67 -14.62
C GLY A 44 -2.66 -6.67 -15.46
N THR A 45 -3.77 -7.13 -14.91
CA THR A 45 -5.00 -7.37 -15.68
C THR A 45 -6.23 -6.65 -15.16
N GLU A 46 -6.26 -6.25 -13.90
CA GLU A 46 -7.45 -5.65 -13.27
C GLU A 46 -7.18 -4.21 -12.84
N PRO A 47 -8.23 -3.36 -12.74
CA PRO A 47 -8.06 -1.96 -12.32
C PRO A 47 -7.93 -1.88 -10.80
N LEU A 48 -6.85 -2.42 -10.28
CA LEU A 48 -6.60 -2.42 -8.84
C LEU A 48 -5.10 -2.34 -8.54
N VAL A 49 -4.82 -1.94 -7.30
CA VAL A 49 -3.49 -1.90 -6.72
C VAL A 49 -3.46 -2.86 -5.54
N ARG A 50 -2.38 -3.60 -5.41
CA ARG A 50 -2.15 -4.50 -4.27
C ARG A 50 -1.15 -3.87 -3.32
N VAL A 51 -1.52 -3.87 -2.04
CA VAL A 51 -0.67 -3.37 -0.95
C VAL A 51 -0.36 -4.55 -0.04
N MET A 52 0.92 -4.80 0.20
CA MET A 52 1.37 -5.90 1.05
C MET A 52 2.40 -5.40 2.05
N VAL A 53 2.25 -5.81 3.30
CA VAL A 53 3.25 -5.56 4.35
C VAL A 53 3.62 -6.88 5.01
N GLU A 54 4.92 -7.10 5.15
CA GLU A 54 5.48 -8.17 5.94
C GLU A 54 6.15 -7.57 7.17
N ALA A 55 5.82 -8.07 8.36
CA ALA A 55 6.32 -7.55 9.62
C ALA A 55 6.26 -8.63 10.70
N PRO A 56 6.88 -8.41 11.89
CA PRO A 56 6.91 -9.45 12.93
C PRO A 56 5.54 -9.86 13.46
N ASP A 57 4.55 -8.95 13.46
CA ASP A 57 3.23 -9.29 13.98
C ASP A 57 2.13 -8.80 13.03
N HIS A 58 0.96 -9.44 13.15
CA HIS A 58 -0.18 -9.18 12.28
C HIS A 58 -0.73 -7.76 12.43
N ASP A 59 -0.81 -7.26 13.64
CA ASP A 59 -1.37 -5.93 13.90
C ASP A 59 -0.54 -4.84 13.23
N THR A 60 0.77 -4.96 13.26
CA THR A 60 1.68 -4.04 12.58
C THR A 60 1.46 -4.08 11.08
N CYS A 61 1.36 -5.29 10.50
CA CYS A 61 1.07 -5.45 9.07
C CYS A 61 -0.22 -4.75 8.67
N GLN A 62 -1.29 -5.00 9.42
CA GLN A 62 -2.61 -4.45 9.13
C GLN A 62 -2.62 -2.93 9.25
N LYS A 63 -1.96 -2.40 10.28
CA LYS A 63 -1.85 -0.96 10.51
C LYS A 63 -1.21 -0.25 9.31
N TYR A 64 -0.09 -0.77 8.83
CA TYR A 64 0.64 -0.11 7.76
C TYR A 64 -0.03 -0.27 6.40
N VAL A 65 -0.62 -1.43 6.12
CA VAL A 65 -1.42 -1.59 4.91
C VAL A 65 -2.56 -0.59 4.91
N SER A 66 -3.26 -0.44 6.05
CA SER A 66 -4.36 0.50 6.17
C SER A 66 -3.92 1.95 5.96
N GLN A 67 -2.75 2.34 6.45
CA GLN A 67 -2.23 3.69 6.23
C GLN A 67 -2.08 3.99 4.75
N VAL A 68 -1.51 3.08 3.99
CA VAL A 68 -1.30 3.29 2.56
C VAL A 68 -2.63 3.28 1.81
N VAL A 69 -3.52 2.35 2.16
CA VAL A 69 -4.85 2.28 1.54
C VAL A 69 -5.62 3.57 1.77
N GLU A 70 -5.55 4.15 2.97
CA GLU A 70 -6.24 5.42 3.27
C GLU A 70 -5.70 6.57 2.42
N VAL A 71 -4.40 6.63 2.17
CA VAL A 71 -3.83 7.65 1.30
C VAL A 71 -4.37 7.48 -0.13
N ILE A 72 -4.45 6.25 -0.63
CA ILE A 72 -5.00 5.98 -1.96
C ILE A 72 -6.45 6.47 -2.04
N LYS A 73 -7.24 6.22 -1.00
CA LYS A 73 -8.64 6.67 -0.94
C LYS A 73 -8.73 8.20 -0.86
N ASP A 74 -7.92 8.80 -0.02
CA ASP A 74 -7.94 10.25 0.21
C ASP A 74 -7.55 11.03 -1.05
N LYS A 75 -6.72 10.44 -1.89
CA LYS A 75 -6.33 11.07 -3.16
C LYS A 75 -7.38 10.86 -4.26
N GLY A 76 -8.47 10.15 -3.95
CA GLY A 76 -9.58 9.98 -4.87
C GLY A 76 -9.44 8.86 -5.89
N TYR A 77 -8.45 7.99 -5.77
CA TYR A 77 -8.27 6.90 -6.73
C TYR A 77 -9.22 5.73 -6.50
N ALA A 78 -9.64 5.48 -5.25
CA ALA A 78 -10.47 4.32 -4.93
C ALA A 78 -11.88 4.45 -5.51
N VAL A 79 -12.41 3.34 -6.02
CA VAL A 79 -13.79 3.25 -6.51
C VAL A 79 -14.66 2.46 -5.56
#